data_1d072b77350e0598857fe32cb926469c
#
_entry.id   1d072b77350e0598857fe32cb926469c
#
_cell.length_a   1.000
_cell.length_b   1.000
_cell.length_c   1.000
_cell.angle_alpha   90.00
_cell.angle_beta   90.00
_cell.angle_gamma   90.00
#
_symmetry.space_group_name_H-M   'P 1'
#
loop_
_entity.id
_entity.type
_entity.pdbx_description
1 polymer ?
#
loop_
_entity_poly.entity_id
_entity_poly.type
_entity_poly.pdbx_seq_one_letter_code
_entity_poly.pdbx_strand_id
1 'polypeptide(L)'
;MKTKSSTLTFRAILGPRGLERDRSVEIAPDGTIEAIRAVRAGGATYDGGLAIPGMPNAHSHIFQCALAGFGEEARGDDSFWSWRRAMYRLAGSITPEQLFDIARHGYARMLRAGFTHVAEFHYLHHGPSDVRGPETTQAVLAAAEEVGLPVSLLPVYYRTAGFDGTVAHAGQRRFAHDSVDDFMATVEALGAAVAGVAPHSLRAVPSADLVELVAGVDATLGRAAPLHIHISEQELEVEECLAARGRTPIDLLADMVELGPRWSLVHATHATEAERARLRSAGARVVLCPITEAHLGDGIFPAREHFRGGGAAAAGSDANVRISAIEEARQLEYGQRLRDRRRARLATEAGAGPVVWSWLSQGGGEAVAGGPAPADGRRAPMRLGRIEPGYRADFVVLDREGPHTLGHDWETLMDAWLVAGDERDIEAVFVGGERRVERGSVAGEAEIRSAFGRAMREIWRAT
;
A
#
# COMPACT_ATOMS: atom_id res chain seq x y z
N MET A 1 23.58 -6.88 -4.29
CA MET A 1 24.04 -5.55 -3.82
C MET A 1 24.98 -4.95 -4.84
N LYS A 2 24.76 -3.70 -5.27
CA LYS A 2 25.73 -2.98 -6.10
C LYS A 2 27.03 -2.81 -5.33
N THR A 3 28.15 -2.99 -5.99
CA THR A 3 29.48 -2.80 -5.38
C THR A 3 30.04 -1.40 -5.59
N LYS A 4 29.34 -0.54 -6.33
CA LYS A 4 29.78 0.81 -6.69
C LYS A 4 28.61 1.80 -6.61
N SER A 5 28.92 3.03 -6.20
CA SER A 5 28.02 4.18 -6.32
C SER A 5 27.64 4.41 -7.79
N SER A 6 26.44 4.91 -8.02
CA SER A 6 25.92 5.27 -9.34
C SER A 6 25.35 6.68 -9.32
N THR A 7 25.23 7.27 -10.50
CA THR A 7 24.63 8.61 -10.65
C THR A 7 23.55 8.52 -11.72
N LEU A 8 22.38 9.07 -11.43
CA LEU A 8 21.29 9.27 -12.38
C LEU A 8 21.07 10.77 -12.58
N THR A 9 20.80 11.17 -13.81
CA THR A 9 20.61 12.58 -14.18
C THR A 9 19.24 12.78 -14.81
N PHE A 10 18.48 13.75 -14.30
CA PHE A 10 17.11 14.03 -14.73
C PHE A 10 16.97 15.49 -15.19
N ARG A 11 16.12 15.72 -16.20
CA ARG A 11 15.80 17.08 -16.65
C ARG A 11 15.06 17.88 -15.59
N ALA A 12 14.29 17.21 -14.76
CA ALA A 12 13.67 17.78 -13.57
C ALA A 12 13.48 16.71 -12.51
N ILE A 13 13.43 17.12 -11.23
CA ILE A 13 13.02 16.28 -10.11
C ILE A 13 11.96 17.00 -9.28
N LEU A 14 11.04 16.25 -8.66
CA LEU A 14 10.17 16.75 -7.62
C LEU A 14 10.86 16.52 -6.26
N GLY A 15 11.65 17.50 -5.83
CA GLY A 15 12.33 17.48 -4.53
C GLY A 15 11.46 18.09 -3.41
N PRO A 16 11.99 18.15 -2.18
CA PRO A 16 11.25 18.69 -1.02
C PRO A 16 10.83 20.16 -1.15
N ARG A 17 11.54 20.92 -2.00
CA ARG A 17 11.28 22.34 -2.27
C ARG A 17 10.42 22.58 -3.52
N GLY A 18 9.85 21.52 -4.08
CA GLY A 18 9.11 21.53 -5.33
C GLY A 18 9.95 21.11 -6.52
N LEU A 19 9.59 21.59 -7.70
CA LEU A 19 10.24 21.24 -8.96
C LEU A 19 11.65 21.86 -9.07
N GLU A 20 12.65 21.02 -9.30
CA GLU A 20 14.04 21.44 -9.50
C GLU A 20 14.56 20.91 -10.83
N ARG A 21 15.05 21.79 -11.70
CA ARG A 21 15.54 21.42 -13.04
C ARG A 21 17.02 21.04 -13.03
N ASP A 22 17.40 20.19 -14.01
CA ASP A 22 18.76 19.75 -14.29
C ASP A 22 19.49 19.27 -13.04
N ARG A 23 19.11 18.08 -12.57
CA ARG A 23 19.67 17.48 -11.35
C ARG A 23 20.31 16.13 -11.61
N SER A 24 21.47 15.90 -10.99
CA SER A 24 22.06 14.58 -10.82
C SER A 24 21.85 14.10 -9.39
N VAL A 25 21.56 12.80 -9.24
CA VAL A 25 21.32 12.11 -7.99
C VAL A 25 22.43 11.07 -7.83
N GLU A 26 23.29 11.26 -6.83
CA GLU A 26 24.34 10.32 -6.45
C GLU A 26 23.75 9.27 -5.51
N ILE A 27 23.99 8.00 -5.80
CA ILE A 27 23.36 6.86 -5.15
C ILE A 27 24.43 5.92 -4.61
N ALA A 28 24.39 5.65 -3.31
CA ALA A 28 25.24 4.70 -2.63
C ALA A 28 25.00 3.25 -3.12
N PRO A 29 25.95 2.32 -2.86
CA PRO A 29 25.80 0.91 -3.22
C PRO A 29 24.58 0.24 -2.60
N ASP A 30 24.08 0.72 -1.47
CA ASP A 30 22.89 0.20 -0.78
C ASP A 30 21.57 0.78 -1.34
N GLY A 31 21.65 1.66 -2.35
CA GLY A 31 20.48 2.29 -2.98
C GLY A 31 20.02 3.59 -2.30
N THR A 32 20.76 4.11 -1.31
CA THR A 32 20.45 5.38 -0.64
C THR A 32 20.94 6.56 -1.47
N ILE A 33 20.15 7.63 -1.54
CA ILE A 33 20.55 8.91 -2.13
C ILE A 33 21.60 9.57 -1.22
N GLU A 34 22.82 9.77 -1.74
CA GLU A 34 23.91 10.46 -1.03
C GLU A 34 23.86 11.97 -1.22
N ALA A 35 23.65 12.40 -2.46
CA ALA A 35 23.62 13.83 -2.81
C ALA A 35 22.76 14.10 -4.04
N ILE A 36 22.27 15.32 -4.11
CA ILE A 36 21.58 15.87 -5.30
C ILE A 36 22.32 17.14 -5.71
N ARG A 37 22.76 17.19 -6.98
CA ARG A 37 23.56 18.29 -7.51
C ARG A 37 22.94 18.92 -8.73
N ALA A 38 23.16 20.20 -8.93
CA ALA A 38 22.83 20.87 -10.18
C ALA A 38 23.82 20.44 -11.29
N VAL A 39 23.32 20.19 -12.48
CA VAL A 39 24.13 19.96 -13.67
C VAL A 39 23.96 21.10 -14.66
N ARG A 40 24.99 21.36 -15.50
CA ARG A 40 24.89 22.40 -16.56
C ARG A 40 24.03 21.86 -17.70
N ALA A 41 22.98 22.60 -18.05
CA ALA A 41 22.19 22.33 -19.23
C ALA A 41 23.08 22.34 -20.48
N GLY A 42 22.88 21.36 -21.40
CA GLY A 42 23.59 21.29 -22.67
C GLY A 42 24.88 20.45 -22.69
N GLY A 43 25.34 19.93 -21.53
CA GLY A 43 26.53 19.05 -21.45
C GLY A 43 26.28 17.70 -20.81
N ALA A 44 25.08 17.44 -20.31
CA ALA A 44 24.73 16.21 -19.60
C ALA A 44 23.92 15.26 -20.48
N THR A 45 24.19 13.97 -20.33
CA THR A 45 23.28 12.90 -20.77
C THR A 45 22.25 12.70 -19.66
N TYR A 46 20.98 12.67 -20.03
CA TYR A 46 19.88 12.49 -19.08
C TYR A 46 19.37 11.05 -19.11
N ASP A 47 19.12 10.48 -17.93
CA ASP A 47 18.54 9.16 -17.74
C ASP A 47 17.00 9.17 -17.79
N GLY A 48 16.40 10.37 -17.80
CA GLY A 48 14.96 10.54 -17.95
C GLY A 48 14.47 11.98 -17.86
N GLY A 49 13.16 12.14 -18.03
CA GLY A 49 12.44 13.41 -18.00
C GLY A 49 12.26 13.97 -16.57
N LEU A 50 11.02 13.96 -16.07
CA LEU A 50 10.69 14.38 -14.69
C LEU A 50 10.72 13.18 -13.74
N ALA A 51 11.70 13.13 -12.84
CA ALA A 51 11.70 12.15 -11.76
C ALA A 51 10.89 12.67 -10.55
N ILE A 52 9.92 11.88 -10.14
CA ILE A 52 9.13 12.10 -8.91
C ILE A 52 9.39 10.94 -7.94
N PRO A 53 9.13 11.11 -6.62
CA PRO A 53 9.26 10.01 -5.68
C PRO A 53 8.48 8.79 -6.13
N GLY A 54 9.06 7.60 -6.03
CA GLY A 54 8.31 6.36 -6.17
C GLY A 54 7.20 6.29 -5.11
N MET A 55 6.05 5.72 -5.46
CA MET A 55 4.92 5.57 -4.54
C MET A 55 5.08 4.29 -3.71
N PRO A 56 5.28 4.37 -2.37
CA PRO A 56 5.12 3.18 -1.53
C PRO A 56 3.64 2.83 -1.42
N ASN A 57 3.29 1.60 -1.76
CA ASN A 57 1.96 1.04 -1.59
C ASN A 57 1.77 0.66 -0.12
N ALA A 58 0.95 1.40 0.61
CA ALA A 58 0.82 1.24 2.06
C ALA A 58 -0.14 0.12 2.49
N HIS A 59 -0.85 -0.51 1.54
CA HIS A 59 -1.79 -1.59 1.84
C HIS A 59 -2.08 -2.44 0.60
N SER A 60 -1.95 -3.75 0.73
CA SER A 60 -2.17 -4.71 -0.34
C SER A 60 -2.56 -6.08 0.20
N HIS A 61 -3.49 -6.73 -0.50
CA HIS A 61 -3.80 -8.15 -0.42
C HIS A 61 -3.53 -8.76 -1.79
N ILE A 62 -2.28 -9.09 -2.07
CA ILE A 62 -1.84 -9.39 -3.44
C ILE A 62 -2.61 -10.54 -4.09
N PHE A 63 -3.04 -11.56 -3.34
CA PHE A 63 -3.80 -12.67 -3.89
C PHE A 63 -5.15 -12.26 -4.46
N GLN A 64 -5.74 -11.16 -3.98
CA GLN A 64 -7.03 -10.66 -4.43
C GLN A 64 -7.00 -10.08 -5.85
N CYS A 65 -5.83 -9.83 -6.43
CA CYS A 65 -5.76 -9.43 -7.85
C CYS A 65 -6.35 -10.49 -8.80
N ALA A 66 -6.50 -11.74 -8.33
CA ALA A 66 -7.18 -12.81 -9.03
C ALA A 66 -8.72 -12.74 -8.97
N LEU A 67 -9.29 -11.78 -8.22
CA LEU A 67 -10.74 -11.55 -8.11
C LEU A 67 -11.29 -10.60 -9.18
N ALA A 68 -10.44 -9.88 -9.90
CA ALA A 68 -10.89 -8.87 -10.86
C ALA A 68 -11.88 -9.46 -11.89
N GLY A 69 -13.12 -8.95 -11.89
CA GLY A 69 -14.23 -9.42 -12.71
C GLY A 69 -15.00 -10.63 -12.17
N PHE A 70 -14.62 -11.15 -11.00
CA PHE A 70 -15.37 -12.19 -10.30
C PHE A 70 -16.08 -11.60 -9.08
N GLY A 71 -17.37 -11.86 -8.95
CA GLY A 71 -18.17 -11.31 -7.85
C GLY A 71 -18.92 -10.01 -8.19
N GLU A 72 -18.90 -9.58 -9.46
CA GLU A 72 -19.62 -8.41 -9.96
C GLU A 72 -21.12 -8.68 -10.25
N GLU A 73 -21.60 -9.89 -9.96
CA GLU A 73 -23.00 -10.24 -10.19
C GLU A 73 -23.91 -9.63 -9.12
N ALA A 74 -24.80 -8.74 -9.50
CA ALA A 74 -25.86 -8.24 -8.63
C ALA A 74 -26.93 -9.34 -8.44
N ARG A 75 -27.00 -9.92 -7.25
CA ARG A 75 -28.07 -10.85 -6.84
C ARG A 75 -28.86 -10.20 -5.70
N GLY A 76 -29.87 -9.41 -6.05
CA GLY A 76 -30.64 -8.61 -5.09
C GLY A 76 -29.94 -7.29 -4.76
N ASP A 77 -30.20 -6.75 -3.57
CA ASP A 77 -29.66 -5.45 -3.13
C ASP A 77 -28.25 -5.54 -2.54
N ASP A 78 -27.57 -6.70 -2.67
CA ASP A 78 -26.33 -6.98 -1.98
C ASP A 78 -25.15 -7.17 -2.93
N SER A 79 -24.22 -6.21 -2.92
CA SER A 79 -22.98 -6.23 -3.70
C SER A 79 -21.78 -6.76 -2.90
N PHE A 80 -21.62 -6.36 -1.62
CA PHE A 80 -20.46 -6.73 -0.77
C PHE A 80 -20.40 -8.24 -0.49
N TRP A 81 -21.55 -8.90 -0.24
CA TRP A 81 -21.61 -10.33 0.07
C TRP A 81 -21.30 -11.23 -1.12
N SER A 82 -21.60 -10.80 -2.35
CA SER A 82 -21.22 -11.54 -3.56
C SER A 82 -19.71 -11.54 -3.77
N TRP A 83 -19.07 -10.39 -3.62
CA TRP A 83 -17.62 -10.25 -3.64
C TRP A 83 -16.95 -11.08 -2.53
N ARG A 84 -17.46 -11.01 -1.30
CA ARG A 84 -16.92 -11.78 -0.16
C ARG A 84 -17.00 -13.28 -0.37
N ARG A 85 -18.06 -13.80 -1.01
CA ARG A 85 -18.15 -15.22 -1.38
C ARG A 85 -17.08 -15.62 -2.41
N ALA A 86 -16.86 -14.80 -3.44
CA ALA A 86 -15.81 -15.05 -4.43
C ALA A 86 -14.42 -15.04 -3.78
N MET A 87 -14.18 -14.11 -2.86
CA MET A 87 -12.94 -14.01 -2.11
C MET A 87 -12.68 -15.24 -1.24
N TYR A 88 -13.67 -15.73 -0.47
CA TYR A 88 -13.49 -16.95 0.33
C TYR A 88 -13.28 -18.20 -0.53
N ARG A 89 -13.92 -18.27 -1.69
CA ARG A 89 -13.71 -19.35 -2.65
C ARG A 89 -12.27 -19.35 -3.16
N LEU A 90 -11.77 -18.23 -3.62
CA LEU A 90 -10.37 -18.06 -4.03
C LEU A 90 -9.44 -18.42 -2.88
N ALA A 91 -9.62 -17.79 -1.73
CA ALA A 91 -8.80 -18.04 -0.55
C ALA A 91 -8.82 -19.50 -0.11
N GLY A 92 -9.95 -20.21 -0.25
CA GLY A 92 -10.08 -21.62 0.10
C GLY A 92 -9.34 -22.59 -0.81
N SER A 93 -9.11 -22.22 -2.07
CA SER A 93 -8.59 -23.14 -3.12
C SER A 93 -7.15 -22.86 -3.55
N ILE A 94 -6.67 -21.62 -3.44
CA ILE A 94 -5.37 -21.20 -3.95
C ILE A 94 -4.21 -21.98 -3.29
N THR A 95 -3.32 -22.56 -4.11
CA THR A 95 -2.10 -23.22 -3.63
C THR A 95 -0.95 -22.24 -3.51
N PRO A 96 0.14 -22.57 -2.78
CA PRO A 96 1.33 -21.71 -2.71
C PRO A 96 1.93 -21.41 -4.11
N GLU A 97 1.95 -22.37 -5.03
CA GLU A 97 2.46 -22.18 -6.39
C GLU A 97 1.59 -21.21 -7.20
N GLN A 98 0.27 -21.36 -7.10
CA GLN A 98 -0.68 -20.44 -7.73
C GLN A 98 -0.58 -19.05 -7.11
N LEU A 99 -0.40 -18.95 -5.78
CA LEU A 99 -0.19 -17.70 -5.08
C LEU A 99 1.10 -17.01 -5.53
N PHE A 100 2.19 -17.77 -5.74
CA PHE A 100 3.43 -17.24 -6.30
C PHE A 100 3.20 -16.61 -7.68
N ASP A 101 2.54 -17.32 -8.60
CA ASP A 101 2.28 -16.81 -9.95
C ASP A 101 1.35 -15.60 -9.95
N ILE A 102 0.34 -15.56 -9.06
CA ILE A 102 -0.56 -14.43 -8.88
C ILE A 102 0.19 -13.23 -8.29
N ALA A 103 0.96 -13.43 -7.23
CA ALA A 103 1.73 -12.38 -6.58
C ALA A 103 2.79 -11.78 -7.52
N ARG A 104 3.53 -12.62 -8.25
CA ARG A 104 4.50 -12.20 -9.26
C ARG A 104 3.87 -11.30 -10.32
N HIS A 105 2.69 -11.67 -10.83
CA HIS A 105 1.97 -10.85 -11.79
C HIS A 105 1.49 -9.51 -11.17
N GLY A 106 0.93 -9.55 -9.97
CA GLY A 106 0.46 -8.35 -9.28
C GLY A 106 1.60 -7.38 -8.97
N TYR A 107 2.73 -7.86 -8.46
CA TYR A 107 3.90 -7.04 -8.16
C TYR A 107 4.56 -6.46 -9.41
N ALA A 108 4.60 -7.20 -10.53
CA ALA A 108 5.03 -6.66 -11.82
C ALA A 108 4.11 -5.51 -12.28
N ARG A 109 2.79 -5.63 -12.08
CA ARG A 109 1.83 -4.55 -12.34
C ARG A 109 2.03 -3.36 -11.40
N MET A 110 2.35 -3.58 -10.11
CA MET A 110 2.67 -2.51 -9.17
C MET A 110 3.87 -1.69 -9.64
N LEU A 111 4.97 -2.34 -10.02
CA LEU A 111 6.13 -1.62 -10.57
C LEU A 111 5.76 -0.79 -11.80
N ARG A 112 5.03 -1.36 -12.76
CA ARG A 112 4.59 -0.65 -13.97
C ARG A 112 3.72 0.56 -13.67
N ALA A 113 2.94 0.48 -12.58
CA ALA A 113 2.04 1.52 -12.14
C ALA A 113 2.70 2.60 -11.26
N GLY A 114 4.01 2.50 -11.00
CA GLY A 114 4.76 3.48 -10.22
C GLY A 114 4.85 3.20 -8.72
N PHE A 115 4.36 2.05 -8.26
CA PHE A 115 4.64 1.59 -6.90
C PHE A 115 6.06 1.01 -6.83
N THR A 116 6.84 1.44 -5.84
CA THR A 116 8.24 1.05 -5.67
C THR A 116 8.52 0.26 -4.39
N HIS A 117 7.52 0.09 -3.57
CA HIS A 117 7.51 -0.70 -2.34
C HIS A 117 6.08 -1.10 -2.01
N VAL A 118 5.87 -2.17 -1.26
CA VAL A 118 4.53 -2.58 -0.82
C VAL A 118 4.53 -3.03 0.64
N ALA A 119 3.55 -2.55 1.41
CA ALA A 119 3.14 -3.17 2.67
C ALA A 119 2.11 -4.26 2.33
N GLU A 120 2.52 -5.50 2.43
CA GLU A 120 1.65 -6.64 2.16
C GLU A 120 0.95 -7.07 3.45
N PHE A 121 -0.34 -6.81 3.53
CA PHE A 121 -1.23 -7.20 4.62
C PHE A 121 -1.64 -8.65 4.42
N HIS A 122 -0.72 -9.55 4.82
CA HIS A 122 -0.78 -10.97 4.49
C HIS A 122 -1.57 -11.78 5.53
N TYR A 123 -2.77 -12.25 5.18
CA TYR A 123 -3.61 -13.07 6.05
C TYR A 123 -3.88 -14.49 5.55
N LEU A 124 -3.35 -14.85 4.38
CA LEU A 124 -3.47 -16.22 3.86
C LEU A 124 -2.34 -17.10 4.43
N HIS A 125 -2.39 -17.34 5.77
CA HIS A 125 -1.29 -18.00 6.48
C HIS A 125 -1.21 -19.50 6.23
N HIS A 126 -2.38 -20.18 6.16
CA HIS A 126 -2.42 -21.63 6.08
C HIS A 126 -2.67 -22.10 4.64
N GLY A 127 -2.09 -23.24 4.30
CA GLY A 127 -2.30 -23.90 3.01
C GLY A 127 -3.72 -24.48 2.85
N PRO A 128 -4.08 -24.98 1.66
CA PRO A 128 -5.31 -25.74 1.48
C PRO A 128 -5.35 -26.93 2.46
N SER A 129 -6.55 -27.31 2.90
CA SER A 129 -6.75 -28.44 3.83
C SER A 129 -6.11 -28.24 5.22
N ASP A 130 -6.07 -27.00 5.70
CA ASP A 130 -5.55 -26.59 7.02
C ASP A 130 -4.07 -26.95 7.26
N VAL A 131 -3.27 -27.10 6.19
CA VAL A 131 -1.82 -27.29 6.30
C VAL A 131 -1.20 -26.02 6.86
N ARG A 132 -0.68 -26.08 8.08
CA ARG A 132 0.01 -24.97 8.74
C ARG A 132 1.47 -24.97 8.30
N GLY A 133 1.95 -23.83 7.81
CA GLY A 133 3.34 -23.67 7.38
C GLY A 133 3.57 -22.31 6.72
N PRO A 134 4.83 -21.95 6.46
CA PRO A 134 5.19 -20.65 5.90
C PRO A 134 5.06 -20.58 4.37
N GLU A 135 4.59 -21.63 3.69
CA GLU A 135 4.68 -21.81 2.23
C GLU A 135 3.98 -20.69 1.47
N THR A 136 2.81 -20.24 1.94
CA THR A 136 2.06 -19.13 1.33
C THR A 136 2.80 -17.80 1.49
N THR A 137 3.35 -17.54 2.67
CA THR A 137 4.18 -16.36 2.92
C THR A 137 5.46 -16.38 2.11
N GLN A 138 6.13 -17.54 2.04
CA GLN A 138 7.34 -17.71 1.23
C GLN A 138 7.06 -17.50 -0.25
N ALA A 139 5.91 -17.97 -0.76
CA ALA A 139 5.49 -17.75 -2.14
C ALA A 139 5.35 -16.24 -2.46
N VAL A 140 4.74 -15.47 -1.58
CA VAL A 140 4.58 -14.03 -1.73
C VAL A 140 5.93 -13.31 -1.72
N LEU A 141 6.82 -13.66 -0.78
CA LEU A 141 8.14 -13.03 -0.65
C LEU A 141 9.04 -13.39 -1.85
N ALA A 142 9.05 -14.65 -2.29
CA ALA A 142 9.82 -15.10 -3.46
C ALA A 142 9.35 -14.42 -4.75
N ALA A 143 8.03 -14.26 -4.93
CA ALA A 143 7.46 -13.54 -6.06
C ALA A 143 7.91 -12.07 -6.10
N ALA A 144 7.94 -11.40 -4.96
CA ALA A 144 8.38 -10.02 -4.85
C ALA A 144 9.88 -9.86 -5.13
N GLU A 145 10.70 -10.78 -4.61
CA GLU A 145 12.15 -10.82 -4.86
C GLU A 145 12.45 -11.00 -6.35
N GLU A 146 11.77 -11.94 -7.02
CA GLU A 146 11.97 -12.20 -8.46
C GLU A 146 11.66 -10.97 -9.32
N VAL A 147 10.57 -10.26 -9.00
CA VAL A 147 10.17 -9.05 -9.73
C VAL A 147 11.04 -7.85 -9.33
N GLY A 148 11.64 -7.89 -8.15
CA GLY A 148 12.45 -6.80 -7.59
C GLY A 148 11.62 -5.67 -6.99
N LEU A 149 10.42 -5.97 -6.47
CA LEU A 149 9.61 -5.06 -5.66
C LEU A 149 9.82 -5.36 -4.18
N PRO A 150 10.42 -4.48 -3.40
CA PRO A 150 10.60 -4.70 -1.95
C PRO A 150 9.26 -4.75 -1.22
N VAL A 151 9.16 -5.66 -0.25
CA VAL A 151 7.97 -5.90 0.56
C VAL A 151 8.25 -5.62 2.03
N SER A 152 7.37 -4.86 2.67
CA SER A 152 7.19 -4.83 4.12
C SER A 152 6.08 -5.82 4.46
N LEU A 153 6.44 -7.02 4.89
CA LEU A 153 5.48 -8.06 5.24
C LEU A 153 4.80 -7.70 6.57
N LEU A 154 3.49 -7.69 6.56
CA LEU A 154 2.61 -7.49 7.71
C LEU A 154 1.75 -8.73 7.90
N PRO A 155 2.19 -9.75 8.66
CA PRO A 155 1.34 -10.86 9.06
C PRO A 155 0.11 -10.35 9.80
N VAL A 156 -1.03 -11.00 9.55
CA VAL A 156 -2.32 -10.52 10.04
C VAL A 156 -2.87 -11.43 11.12
N TYR A 157 -3.19 -10.89 12.28
CA TYR A 157 -3.93 -11.61 13.31
C TYR A 157 -5.44 -11.58 13.03
N TYR A 158 -6.04 -12.75 12.97
CA TYR A 158 -7.46 -12.96 12.72
C TYR A 158 -7.98 -14.09 13.63
N ARG A 159 -9.09 -13.91 14.36
CA ARG A 159 -9.63 -14.93 15.27
C ARG A 159 -11.14 -15.08 15.21
N THR A 160 -11.89 -13.98 15.10
CA THR A 160 -13.36 -13.97 15.19
C THR A 160 -14.01 -13.44 13.90
N ALA A 161 -15.30 -13.74 13.71
CA ALA A 161 -16.05 -13.32 12.53
C ALA A 161 -16.92 -12.07 12.75
N GLY A 162 -17.02 -11.56 13.99
CA GLY A 162 -17.84 -10.41 14.33
C GLY A 162 -17.60 -9.87 15.73
N PHE A 163 -18.21 -8.73 16.07
CA PHE A 163 -18.10 -8.07 17.38
C PHE A 163 -18.70 -8.89 18.53
N ASP A 164 -19.54 -9.87 18.23
CA ASP A 164 -20.15 -10.82 19.19
C ASP A 164 -19.20 -11.93 19.65
N GLY A 165 -18.01 -12.01 19.05
CA GLY A 165 -17.01 -13.04 19.33
C GLY A 165 -17.28 -14.38 18.64
N THR A 166 -18.18 -14.42 17.65
CA THR A 166 -18.41 -15.62 16.84
C THR A 166 -17.10 -16.14 16.28
N VAL A 167 -16.82 -17.43 16.47
CA VAL A 167 -15.58 -18.07 15.97
C VAL A 167 -15.54 -18.01 14.45
N ALA A 168 -14.33 -17.84 13.90
CA ALA A 168 -14.07 -17.86 12.47
C ALA A 168 -14.67 -19.13 11.82
N HIS A 169 -15.47 -18.96 10.77
CA HIS A 169 -16.11 -20.06 10.06
C HIS A 169 -15.15 -20.75 9.08
N ALA A 170 -15.58 -21.87 8.49
CA ALA A 170 -14.74 -22.71 7.62
C ALA A 170 -14.02 -21.94 6.49
N GLY A 171 -14.67 -20.93 5.88
CA GLY A 171 -14.06 -20.08 4.84
C GLY A 171 -12.96 -19.14 5.36
N GLN A 172 -12.84 -18.96 6.67
CA GLN A 172 -11.87 -18.08 7.32
C GLN A 172 -10.70 -18.84 7.97
N ARG A 173 -10.73 -20.19 7.97
CA ARG A 173 -9.71 -21.02 8.66
C ARG A 173 -8.29 -20.72 8.20
N ARG A 174 -8.10 -20.43 6.90
CA ARG A 174 -6.78 -20.12 6.34
C ARG A 174 -6.19 -18.80 6.84
N PHE A 175 -6.99 -17.99 7.52
CA PHE A 175 -6.61 -16.70 8.11
C PHE A 175 -6.44 -16.76 9.61
N ALA A 176 -7.19 -17.69 10.26
CA ALA A 176 -7.39 -17.66 11.69
C ALA A 176 -6.28 -18.34 12.47
N HIS A 177 -5.96 -17.74 13.62
CA HIS A 177 -5.07 -18.28 14.65
C HIS A 177 -5.88 -18.61 15.90
N ASP A 178 -5.42 -19.60 16.66
CA ASP A 178 -6.11 -20.07 17.85
C ASP A 178 -5.92 -19.12 19.05
N SER A 179 -4.78 -18.40 19.09
CA SER A 179 -4.44 -17.44 20.15
C SER A 179 -3.42 -16.41 19.63
N VAL A 180 -3.17 -15.38 20.42
CA VAL A 180 -2.10 -14.41 20.19
C VAL A 180 -0.73 -15.11 20.24
N ASP A 181 -0.51 -16.04 21.18
CA ASP A 181 0.74 -16.81 21.28
C ASP A 181 1.02 -17.62 20.00
N ASP A 182 0.01 -18.31 19.44
CA ASP A 182 0.11 -19.08 18.19
C ASP A 182 0.49 -18.16 17.01
N PHE A 183 -0.10 -17.00 16.96
CA PHE A 183 0.25 -15.99 15.94
C PHE A 183 1.64 -15.42 16.15
N MET A 184 2.03 -15.07 17.37
CA MET A 184 3.36 -14.53 17.66
C MET A 184 4.46 -15.55 17.38
N ALA A 185 4.21 -16.85 17.60
CA ALA A 185 5.13 -17.92 17.19
C ALA A 185 5.33 -17.93 15.67
N THR A 186 4.27 -17.66 14.88
CA THR A 186 4.39 -17.49 13.42
C THR A 186 5.23 -16.26 13.06
N VAL A 187 5.02 -15.13 13.74
CA VAL A 187 5.82 -13.90 13.54
C VAL A 187 7.30 -14.15 13.83
N GLU A 188 7.61 -14.83 14.93
CA GLU A 188 8.98 -15.18 15.30
C GLU A 188 9.63 -16.13 14.29
N ALA A 189 8.89 -17.13 13.79
CA ALA A 189 9.37 -18.06 12.77
C ALA A 189 9.69 -17.38 11.43
N LEU A 190 8.96 -16.34 11.05
CA LEU A 190 9.22 -15.54 9.86
C LEU A 190 10.39 -14.55 10.05
N GLY A 191 10.70 -14.19 11.27
CA GLY A 191 11.89 -13.44 11.66
C GLY A 191 12.08 -12.13 10.93
N ALA A 192 13.24 -11.92 10.33
CA ALA A 192 13.61 -10.66 9.68
C ALA A 192 12.75 -10.27 8.45
N ALA A 193 11.91 -11.18 7.95
CA ALA A 193 10.98 -10.87 6.87
C ALA A 193 9.81 -9.98 7.33
N VAL A 194 9.49 -10.01 8.64
CA VAL A 194 8.39 -9.26 9.22
C VAL A 194 8.80 -7.81 9.48
N ALA A 195 8.11 -6.88 8.86
CA ALA A 195 8.32 -5.44 9.06
C ALA A 195 7.45 -4.88 10.21
N GLY A 196 6.27 -5.43 10.39
CA GLY A 196 5.27 -5.05 11.39
C GLY A 196 4.17 -6.09 11.46
N VAL A 197 3.08 -5.78 12.10
CA VAL A 197 1.94 -6.70 12.29
C VAL A 197 0.64 -5.97 12.00
N ALA A 198 -0.39 -6.72 11.63
CA ALA A 198 -1.72 -6.16 11.44
C ALA A 198 -2.78 -6.95 12.23
N PRO A 199 -3.42 -6.39 13.28
CA PRO A 199 -4.75 -6.84 13.66
C PRO A 199 -5.70 -6.58 12.49
N HIS A 200 -6.41 -7.63 12.01
CA HIS A 200 -7.23 -7.50 10.80
C HIS A 200 -8.24 -6.34 10.90
N SER A 201 -9.05 -6.37 11.93
CA SER A 201 -10.08 -5.36 12.25
C SER A 201 -10.63 -5.63 13.66
N LEU A 202 -11.38 -4.71 14.23
CA LEU A 202 -12.01 -4.95 15.55
C LEU A 202 -13.14 -6.00 15.54
N ARG A 203 -13.63 -6.36 14.34
CA ARG A 203 -14.56 -7.50 14.15
C ARG A 203 -13.83 -8.84 14.27
N ALA A 204 -12.59 -8.87 13.82
CA ALA A 204 -11.79 -10.09 13.72
C ALA A 204 -10.83 -10.31 14.89
N VAL A 205 -10.62 -9.30 15.72
CA VAL A 205 -9.69 -9.33 16.85
C VAL A 205 -10.43 -8.93 18.13
N PRO A 206 -10.63 -9.87 19.08
CA PRO A 206 -11.20 -9.56 20.39
C PRO A 206 -10.40 -8.48 21.12
N SER A 207 -11.07 -7.66 21.93
CA SER A 207 -10.43 -6.53 22.63
C SER A 207 -9.27 -6.96 23.54
N ALA A 208 -9.40 -8.09 24.24
CA ALA A 208 -8.32 -8.61 25.08
C ALA A 208 -7.11 -9.05 24.23
N ASP A 209 -7.37 -9.74 23.12
CA ASP A 209 -6.33 -10.20 22.21
C ASP A 209 -5.60 -9.01 21.55
N LEU A 210 -6.29 -7.91 21.25
CA LEU A 210 -5.65 -6.73 20.67
C LEU A 210 -4.59 -6.13 21.62
N VAL A 211 -4.92 -6.01 22.90
CA VAL A 211 -4.00 -5.49 23.92
C VAL A 211 -2.79 -6.42 24.08
N GLU A 212 -3.04 -7.73 24.15
CA GLU A 212 -2.01 -8.75 24.22
C GLU A 212 -1.13 -8.78 22.98
N LEU A 213 -1.71 -8.69 21.78
CA LEU A 213 -0.99 -8.62 20.50
C LEU A 213 -0.04 -7.42 20.44
N VAL A 214 -0.52 -6.23 20.83
CA VAL A 214 0.31 -5.02 20.85
C VAL A 214 1.49 -5.18 21.82
N ALA A 215 1.26 -5.78 23.00
CA ALA A 215 2.34 -6.06 23.94
C ALA A 215 3.34 -7.10 23.39
N GLY A 216 2.88 -8.15 22.71
CA GLY A 216 3.71 -9.16 22.06
C GLY A 216 4.56 -8.55 20.94
N VAL A 217 3.97 -7.69 20.09
CA VAL A 217 4.69 -6.95 19.05
C VAL A 217 5.76 -6.04 19.67
N ASP A 218 5.44 -5.32 20.74
CA ASP A 218 6.40 -4.46 21.45
C ASP A 218 7.60 -5.24 21.97
N ALA A 219 7.37 -6.45 22.47
CA ALA A 219 8.40 -7.33 23.00
C ALA A 219 9.27 -7.95 21.89
N THR A 220 8.67 -8.39 20.77
CA THR A 220 9.34 -9.15 19.71
C THR A 220 9.97 -8.25 18.65
N LEU A 221 9.24 -7.24 18.16
CA LEU A 221 9.64 -6.38 17.06
C LEU A 221 10.07 -4.97 17.52
N GLY A 222 9.69 -4.59 18.74
CA GLY A 222 9.94 -3.27 19.30
C GLY A 222 8.79 -2.27 19.06
N ARG A 223 8.73 -1.24 19.94
CA ARG A 223 7.64 -0.24 19.98
C ARG A 223 7.52 0.63 18.73
N ALA A 224 8.50 0.59 17.85
CA ALA A 224 8.48 1.33 16.57
C ALA A 224 7.90 0.50 15.41
N ALA A 225 7.66 -0.80 15.60
CA ALA A 225 7.14 -1.66 14.55
C ALA A 225 5.77 -1.18 14.06
N PRO A 226 5.54 -1.11 12.73
CA PRO A 226 4.25 -0.69 12.16
C PRO A 226 3.10 -1.58 12.62
N LEU A 227 1.97 -0.95 12.88
CA LEU A 227 0.68 -1.60 13.16
C LEU A 227 -0.37 -1.10 12.17
N HIS A 228 -0.95 -2.00 11.38
CA HIS A 228 -1.99 -1.68 10.41
C HIS A 228 -3.30 -2.35 10.81
N ILE A 229 -4.43 -1.69 10.55
CA ILE A 229 -5.77 -2.21 10.87
C ILE A 229 -6.81 -1.68 9.90
N HIS A 230 -7.70 -2.54 9.37
CA HIS A 230 -8.92 -2.07 8.71
C HIS A 230 -9.89 -1.53 9.76
N ILE A 231 -10.42 -0.33 9.53
CA ILE A 231 -11.28 0.31 10.51
C ILE A 231 -12.25 1.31 9.89
N SER A 232 -13.49 1.27 10.31
CA SER A 232 -14.56 2.18 9.85
C SER A 232 -14.66 2.23 8.33
N GLU A 233 -14.49 1.07 7.66
CA GLU A 233 -14.55 0.93 6.21
C GLU A 233 -15.97 1.07 5.70
N GLN A 234 -16.91 0.29 6.26
CA GLN A 234 -18.32 0.21 5.90
C GLN A 234 -19.19 0.85 6.99
N GLU A 235 -20.32 1.47 6.58
CA GLU A 235 -21.31 1.98 7.54
C GLU A 235 -21.80 0.89 8.50
N LEU A 236 -22.05 -0.32 7.97
CA LEU A 236 -22.48 -1.46 8.75
C LEU A 236 -21.46 -1.84 9.86
N GLU A 237 -20.17 -1.75 9.59
CA GLU A 237 -19.14 -1.98 10.62
C GLU A 237 -19.29 -1.00 11.79
N VAL A 238 -19.54 0.28 11.48
CA VAL A 238 -19.71 1.33 12.49
C VAL A 238 -20.98 1.08 13.30
N GLU A 239 -22.08 0.73 12.63
CA GLU A 239 -23.36 0.42 13.28
C GLU A 239 -23.26 -0.81 14.20
N GLU A 240 -22.66 -1.89 13.71
CA GLU A 240 -22.43 -3.11 14.50
C GLU A 240 -21.54 -2.86 15.72
N CYS A 241 -20.47 -2.05 15.56
CA CYS A 241 -19.59 -1.67 16.65
C CYS A 241 -20.31 -0.84 17.71
N LEU A 242 -21.09 0.15 17.29
CA LEU A 242 -21.92 0.95 18.19
C LEU A 242 -22.95 0.10 18.94
N ALA A 243 -23.60 -0.82 18.26
CA ALA A 243 -24.59 -1.71 18.88
C ALA A 243 -23.96 -2.69 19.89
N ALA A 244 -22.80 -3.26 19.56
CA ALA A 244 -22.13 -4.26 20.38
C ALA A 244 -21.28 -3.66 21.51
N ARG A 245 -20.69 -2.47 21.31
CA ARG A 245 -19.67 -1.90 22.19
C ARG A 245 -20.00 -0.49 22.71
N GLY A 246 -21.04 0.18 22.19
CA GLY A 246 -21.39 1.55 22.53
C GLY A 246 -20.35 2.61 22.11
N ARG A 247 -19.46 2.24 21.20
CA ARG A 247 -18.37 3.08 20.66
C ARG A 247 -18.27 2.92 19.16
N THR A 248 -17.79 3.94 18.46
CA THR A 248 -17.34 3.81 17.08
C THR A 248 -16.01 3.04 17.03
N PRO A 249 -15.65 2.42 15.88
CA PRO A 249 -14.44 1.59 15.81
C PRO A 249 -13.15 2.34 16.19
N ILE A 250 -12.95 3.57 15.73
CA ILE A 250 -11.75 4.36 16.03
C ILE A 250 -11.70 4.77 17.51
N ASP A 251 -12.82 5.15 18.09
CA ASP A 251 -12.89 5.46 19.52
C ASP A 251 -12.66 4.20 20.38
N LEU A 252 -13.22 3.06 19.97
CA LEU A 252 -12.99 1.78 20.64
C LEU A 252 -11.50 1.38 20.59
N LEU A 253 -10.85 1.53 19.43
CA LEU A 253 -9.41 1.28 19.30
C LEU A 253 -8.61 2.19 20.25
N ALA A 254 -8.92 3.48 20.27
CA ALA A 254 -8.22 4.47 21.09
C ALA A 254 -8.45 4.30 22.60
N ASP A 255 -9.55 3.65 23.01
CA ASP A 255 -9.82 3.30 24.42
C ASP A 255 -8.94 2.11 24.88
N MET A 256 -8.47 1.26 23.95
CA MET A 256 -7.71 0.04 24.25
C MET A 256 -6.19 0.20 24.12
N VAL A 257 -5.75 1.02 23.18
CA VAL A 257 -4.31 1.17 22.84
C VAL A 257 -3.94 2.63 22.62
N GLU A 258 -2.68 2.96 22.87
CA GLU A 258 -2.14 4.29 22.54
C GLU A 258 -1.92 4.40 21.04
N LEU A 259 -2.71 5.28 20.39
CA LEU A 259 -2.50 5.63 18.99
C LEU A 259 -1.28 6.53 18.84
N GLY A 260 -0.53 6.32 17.76
CA GLY A 260 0.68 7.09 17.47
C GLY A 260 1.17 6.87 16.05
N PRO A 261 2.36 7.40 15.70
CA PRO A 261 2.90 7.37 14.33
C PRO A 261 3.10 5.96 13.73
N ARG A 262 3.16 4.92 14.55
CA ARG A 262 3.28 3.53 14.07
C ARG A 262 1.95 2.94 13.57
N TRP A 263 0.81 3.57 13.91
CA TRP A 263 -0.50 3.11 13.50
C TRP A 263 -0.88 3.64 12.12
N SER A 264 -1.29 2.71 11.26
CA SER A 264 -1.87 2.95 9.95
C SER A 264 -3.29 2.39 9.93
N LEU A 265 -4.28 3.30 9.89
CA LEU A 265 -5.70 2.98 9.89
C LEU A 265 -6.17 2.90 8.44
N VAL A 266 -6.46 1.69 7.96
CA VAL A 266 -6.86 1.46 6.58
C VAL A 266 -8.33 1.85 6.40
N HIS A 267 -8.60 2.56 5.33
CA HIS A 267 -9.85 3.22 4.95
C HIS A 267 -10.23 4.39 5.87
N ALA A 268 -10.68 4.11 7.10
CA ALA A 268 -11.25 5.12 8.00
C ALA A 268 -12.35 5.97 7.33
N THR A 269 -13.04 5.42 6.32
CA THR A 269 -13.99 6.10 5.42
C THR A 269 -15.05 6.86 6.20
N HIS A 270 -15.59 6.23 7.23
CA HIS A 270 -16.66 6.76 8.08
C HIS A 270 -16.17 7.40 9.37
N ALA A 271 -14.87 7.77 9.44
CA ALA A 271 -14.32 8.49 10.59
C ALA A 271 -14.99 9.86 10.79
N THR A 272 -15.50 10.12 11.98
CA THR A 272 -16.05 11.41 12.39
C THR A 272 -14.96 12.50 12.43
N GLU A 273 -15.37 13.78 12.48
CA GLU A 273 -14.36 14.85 12.63
C GLU A 273 -13.58 14.75 13.94
N ALA A 274 -14.25 14.35 15.03
CA ALA A 274 -13.59 14.16 16.32
C ALA A 274 -12.52 13.06 16.27
N GLU A 275 -12.83 11.95 15.62
CA GLU A 275 -11.89 10.85 15.41
C GLU A 275 -10.72 11.29 14.51
N ARG A 276 -10.99 11.95 13.38
CA ARG A 276 -9.92 12.49 12.52
C ARG A 276 -9.03 13.50 13.27
N ALA A 277 -9.59 14.35 14.12
CA ALA A 277 -8.82 15.25 14.97
C ALA A 277 -7.92 14.48 15.96
N ARG A 278 -8.45 13.40 16.55
CA ARG A 278 -7.69 12.49 17.41
C ARG A 278 -6.53 11.84 16.67
N LEU A 279 -6.78 11.28 15.46
CA LEU A 279 -5.72 10.69 14.64
C LEU A 279 -4.61 11.69 14.30
N ARG A 280 -4.98 12.92 13.92
CA ARG A 280 -4.01 14.01 13.67
C ARG A 280 -3.17 14.31 14.90
N SER A 281 -3.81 14.45 16.05
CA SER A 281 -3.13 14.77 17.33
C SER A 281 -2.19 13.65 17.79
N ALA A 282 -2.56 12.40 17.51
CA ALA A 282 -1.74 11.22 17.80
C ALA A 282 -0.60 11.01 16.79
N GLY A 283 -0.65 11.67 15.63
CA GLY A 283 0.28 11.41 14.53
C GLY A 283 0.04 10.07 13.83
N ALA A 284 -1.12 9.43 14.08
CA ALA A 284 -1.53 8.24 13.35
C ALA A 284 -1.94 8.61 11.92
N ARG A 285 -1.71 7.69 10.97
CA ARG A 285 -2.04 7.93 9.56
C ARG A 285 -3.24 7.14 9.09
N VAL A 286 -3.87 7.66 8.05
CA VAL A 286 -4.92 6.96 7.32
C VAL A 286 -4.33 6.38 6.03
N VAL A 287 -4.65 5.13 5.72
CA VAL A 287 -4.31 4.51 4.43
C VAL A 287 -5.56 4.47 3.59
N LEU A 288 -5.60 5.26 2.54
CA LEU A 288 -6.74 5.38 1.63
C LEU A 288 -6.53 4.46 0.44
N CYS A 289 -7.60 3.77 0.05
CA CYS A 289 -7.61 2.83 -1.07
C CYS A 289 -8.74 3.22 -2.06
N PRO A 290 -8.68 4.42 -2.67
CA PRO A 290 -9.79 5.02 -3.40
C PRO A 290 -10.38 4.15 -4.51
N ILE A 291 -9.56 3.32 -5.19
CA ILE A 291 -10.04 2.39 -6.20
C ILE A 291 -10.89 1.29 -5.57
N THR A 292 -10.44 0.70 -4.47
CA THR A 292 -11.20 -0.35 -3.76
C THR A 292 -12.43 0.24 -3.09
N GLU A 293 -12.31 1.39 -2.44
CA GLU A 293 -13.43 2.10 -1.80
C GLU A 293 -14.54 2.43 -2.82
N ALA A 294 -14.17 2.82 -4.04
CA ALA A 294 -15.12 3.01 -5.14
C ALA A 294 -15.68 1.68 -5.67
N HIS A 295 -14.86 0.63 -5.75
CA HIS A 295 -15.25 -0.70 -6.22
C HIS A 295 -16.24 -1.39 -5.27
N LEU A 296 -16.03 -1.26 -3.97
CA LEU A 296 -16.89 -1.86 -2.93
C LEU A 296 -18.06 -0.95 -2.51
N GLY A 297 -18.02 0.32 -2.92
CA GLY A 297 -19.06 1.29 -2.57
C GLY A 297 -18.99 1.77 -1.12
N ASP A 298 -17.79 1.82 -0.53
CA ASP A 298 -17.57 2.17 0.88
C ASP A 298 -17.94 3.60 1.20
N GLY A 299 -17.70 4.52 0.26
CA GLY A 299 -17.93 5.93 0.46
C GLY A 299 -16.71 6.80 0.16
N ILE A 300 -16.71 8.04 0.64
CA ILE A 300 -15.63 9.00 0.38
C ILE A 300 -15.11 9.56 1.70
N PHE A 301 -13.88 9.16 2.07
CA PHE A 301 -13.19 9.74 3.23
C PHE A 301 -13.02 11.26 3.06
N PRO A 302 -13.23 12.10 4.11
CA PRO A 302 -13.05 13.55 4.06
C PRO A 302 -11.57 13.97 3.99
N ALA A 303 -10.88 13.61 2.90
CA ALA A 303 -9.44 13.77 2.75
C ALA A 303 -9.00 15.25 2.76
N ARG A 304 -9.83 16.15 2.20
CA ARG A 304 -9.52 17.58 2.19
C ARG A 304 -9.39 18.17 3.59
N GLU A 305 -10.34 17.85 4.46
CA GLU A 305 -10.37 18.33 5.84
C GLU A 305 -9.21 17.73 6.63
N HIS A 306 -8.94 16.43 6.42
CA HIS A 306 -7.82 15.74 7.04
C HIS A 306 -6.47 16.33 6.62
N PHE A 307 -6.26 16.50 5.32
CA PHE A 307 -5.05 17.11 4.73
C PHE A 307 -4.82 18.54 5.27
N ARG A 308 -5.85 19.40 5.22
CA ARG A 308 -5.74 20.79 5.70
C ARG A 308 -5.50 20.90 7.20
N GLY A 309 -5.94 19.92 7.96
CA GLY A 309 -5.65 19.81 9.39
C GLY A 309 -4.27 19.25 9.71
N GLY A 310 -3.41 19.00 8.70
CA GLY A 310 -2.07 18.43 8.87
C GLY A 310 -2.06 16.93 9.09
N GLY A 311 -3.13 16.23 8.71
CA GLY A 311 -3.22 14.78 8.83
C GLY A 311 -2.33 14.04 7.82
N ALA A 312 -1.70 12.98 8.27
CA ALA A 312 -0.91 12.08 7.43
C ALA A 312 -1.82 11.08 6.73
N ALA A 313 -1.57 10.84 5.43
CA ALA A 313 -2.24 9.79 4.69
C ALA A 313 -1.29 9.12 3.70
N ALA A 314 -1.60 7.87 3.35
CA ALA A 314 -0.91 7.06 2.35
C ALA A 314 -1.92 6.48 1.36
N ALA A 315 -1.45 6.01 0.21
CA ALA A 315 -2.26 5.24 -0.73
C ALA A 315 -1.97 3.75 -0.61
N GLY A 316 -3.01 2.92 -0.72
CA GLY A 316 -2.94 1.48 -0.85
C GLY A 316 -3.73 0.99 -2.06
N SER A 317 -3.29 -0.10 -2.70
CA SER A 317 -4.03 -0.74 -3.81
C SER A 317 -5.01 -1.81 -3.34
N ASP A 318 -4.93 -2.17 -2.08
CA ASP A 318 -5.82 -3.04 -1.30
C ASP A 318 -6.20 -4.34 -2.05
N ALA A 319 -7.43 -4.46 -2.59
CA ALA A 319 -7.91 -5.64 -3.29
C ALA A 319 -7.23 -5.89 -4.66
N ASN A 320 -6.41 -4.99 -5.14
CA ASN A 320 -5.61 -5.15 -6.37
C ASN A 320 -6.42 -5.48 -7.64
N VAL A 321 -7.71 -5.23 -7.65
CA VAL A 321 -8.57 -5.42 -8.84
C VAL A 321 -8.10 -4.52 -9.99
N ARG A 322 -7.73 -3.29 -9.68
CA ARG A 322 -6.98 -2.37 -10.53
C ARG A 322 -5.77 -1.86 -9.74
N ILE A 323 -4.58 -1.99 -10.32
CA ILE A 323 -3.33 -1.54 -9.72
C ILE A 323 -2.84 -0.33 -10.51
N SER A 324 -2.92 0.87 -9.92
CA SER A 324 -2.51 2.13 -10.57
C SER A 324 -2.30 3.23 -9.53
N ALA A 325 -1.03 3.62 -9.28
CA ALA A 325 -0.73 4.65 -8.29
C ALA A 325 -1.32 6.02 -8.65
N ILE A 326 -1.32 6.37 -9.95
CA ILE A 326 -1.92 7.64 -10.41
C ILE A 326 -3.44 7.61 -10.32
N GLU A 327 -4.08 6.46 -10.52
CA GLU A 327 -5.52 6.34 -10.39
C GLU A 327 -5.97 6.43 -8.93
N GLU A 328 -5.21 5.87 -7.97
CA GLU A 328 -5.47 6.10 -6.53
C GLU A 328 -5.46 7.61 -6.21
N ALA A 329 -4.44 8.32 -6.67
CA ALA A 329 -4.33 9.78 -6.49
C ALA A 329 -5.49 10.53 -7.19
N ARG A 330 -5.87 10.11 -8.41
CA ARG A 330 -6.97 10.71 -9.18
C ARG A 330 -8.32 10.49 -8.50
N GLN A 331 -8.63 9.26 -8.12
CA GLN A 331 -9.88 8.91 -7.45
C GLN A 331 -10.01 9.65 -6.12
N LEU A 332 -8.91 9.79 -5.38
CA LEU A 332 -8.89 10.60 -4.15
C LEU A 332 -9.31 12.05 -4.42
N GLU A 333 -8.68 12.73 -5.39
CA GLU A 333 -9.02 14.11 -5.73
C GLU A 333 -10.44 14.21 -6.31
N TYR A 334 -10.84 13.28 -7.19
CA TYR A 334 -12.17 13.30 -7.82
C TYR A 334 -13.28 12.98 -6.83
N GLY A 335 -13.06 12.07 -5.89
CA GLY A 335 -13.97 11.82 -4.78
C GLY A 335 -14.26 13.09 -3.98
N GLN A 336 -13.21 13.88 -3.65
CA GLN A 336 -13.41 15.17 -2.97
C GLN A 336 -14.18 16.18 -3.84
N ARG A 337 -13.94 16.21 -5.16
CA ARG A 337 -14.69 17.08 -6.08
C ARG A 337 -16.17 16.75 -6.11
N LEU A 338 -16.49 15.47 -6.21
CA LEU A 338 -17.88 14.98 -6.22
C LEU A 338 -18.58 15.27 -4.90
N ARG A 339 -17.94 14.93 -3.78
CA ARG A 339 -18.48 15.18 -2.44
C ARG A 339 -18.79 16.67 -2.21
N ASP A 340 -17.84 17.53 -2.53
CA ASP A 340 -17.92 18.97 -2.26
C ASP A 340 -18.59 19.76 -3.41
N ARG A 341 -18.81 19.14 -4.59
CA ARG A 341 -19.32 19.78 -5.82
C ARG A 341 -18.48 21.01 -6.22
N ARG A 342 -17.14 20.88 -6.10
CA ARG A 342 -16.16 21.93 -6.41
C ARG A 342 -14.91 21.31 -6.99
N ARG A 343 -14.18 22.07 -7.82
CA ARG A 343 -12.91 21.64 -8.41
C ARG A 343 -11.72 21.83 -7.45
N ALA A 344 -10.58 21.15 -7.77
CA ALA A 344 -9.27 21.35 -7.18
C ALA A 344 -9.30 21.34 -5.64
N ARG A 345 -9.79 20.23 -5.06
CA ARG A 345 -10.06 20.18 -3.61
C ARG A 345 -8.81 19.96 -2.77
N LEU A 346 -7.86 19.18 -3.28
CA LEU A 346 -6.56 18.92 -2.65
C LEU A 346 -5.43 19.78 -3.24
N ALA A 347 -5.73 20.63 -4.23
CA ALA A 347 -4.75 21.53 -4.83
C ALA A 347 -4.29 22.63 -3.85
N THR A 348 -3.04 23.06 -4.04
CA THR A 348 -2.47 24.29 -3.52
C THR A 348 -2.03 25.18 -4.70
N GLU A 349 -1.25 26.23 -4.45
CA GLU A 349 -0.64 27.06 -5.51
C GLU A 349 0.32 26.25 -6.41
N ALA A 350 0.85 25.13 -5.90
CA ALA A 350 1.71 24.21 -6.67
C ALA A 350 0.93 23.24 -7.59
N GLY A 351 -0.40 23.36 -7.68
CA GLY A 351 -1.25 22.41 -8.41
C GLY A 351 -1.78 21.29 -7.52
N ALA A 352 -2.54 20.37 -8.10
CA ALA A 352 -3.06 19.19 -7.42
C ALA A 352 -2.11 17.99 -7.55
N GLY A 353 -1.51 17.79 -8.73
CA GLY A 353 -0.64 16.65 -9.02
C GLY A 353 0.56 16.54 -8.09
N PRO A 354 1.42 17.57 -8.01
CA PRO A 354 2.58 17.53 -7.11
C PRO A 354 2.20 17.36 -5.64
N VAL A 355 1.13 18.02 -5.21
CA VAL A 355 0.71 18.04 -3.80
C VAL A 355 0.13 16.69 -3.38
N VAL A 356 -0.81 16.14 -4.14
CA VAL A 356 -1.44 14.84 -3.82
C VAL A 356 -0.39 13.73 -3.88
N TRP A 357 0.44 13.71 -4.93
CA TRP A 357 1.50 12.71 -5.05
C TRP A 357 2.48 12.75 -3.88
N SER A 358 2.99 13.95 -3.53
CA SER A 358 3.92 14.11 -2.41
C SER A 358 3.31 13.73 -1.07
N TRP A 359 2.05 14.07 -0.83
CA TRP A 359 1.36 13.73 0.41
C TRP A 359 1.23 12.21 0.58
N LEU A 360 0.79 11.51 -0.48
CA LEU A 360 0.61 10.07 -0.45
C LEU A 360 1.95 9.31 -0.41
N SER A 361 2.95 9.75 -1.19
CA SER A 361 4.25 9.07 -1.21
C SER A 361 5.01 9.19 0.11
N GLN A 362 4.96 10.37 0.75
CA GLN A 362 5.56 10.57 2.07
C GLN A 362 4.87 9.73 3.13
N GLY A 363 3.53 9.79 3.19
CA GLY A 363 2.76 8.98 4.12
C GLY A 363 2.94 7.47 3.90
N GLY A 364 3.03 7.05 2.64
CA GLY A 364 3.33 5.67 2.27
C GLY A 364 4.70 5.23 2.78
N GLY A 365 5.73 6.07 2.60
CA GLY A 365 7.08 5.80 3.12
C GLY A 365 7.11 5.62 4.62
N GLU A 366 6.37 6.45 5.35
CA GLU A 366 6.25 6.35 6.80
C GLU A 366 5.41 5.15 7.26
N ALA A 367 4.40 4.74 6.48
CA ALA A 367 3.56 3.58 6.78
C ALA A 367 4.32 2.25 6.71
N VAL A 368 5.24 2.11 5.73
CA VAL A 368 5.93 0.86 5.45
C VAL A 368 7.29 0.73 6.12
N ALA A 369 7.95 1.87 6.45
CA ALA A 369 9.30 1.88 6.99
C ALA A 369 9.35 1.69 8.50
N GLY A 370 8.24 1.83 9.21
CA GLY A 370 8.23 1.88 10.67
C GLY A 370 8.83 3.16 11.25
N GLY A 371 8.91 3.20 12.57
CA GLY A 371 9.46 4.32 13.33
C GLY A 371 10.98 4.50 13.23
N PRO A 372 11.57 5.35 14.08
CA PRO A 372 13.00 5.58 14.11
C PRO A 372 13.78 4.29 14.37
N ALA A 373 15.03 4.25 13.90
CA ALA A 373 15.92 3.09 14.05
C ALA A 373 15.89 2.54 15.47
N PRO A 374 15.77 1.21 15.62
CA PRO A 374 15.83 0.57 16.93
C PRO A 374 17.14 0.89 17.63
N ALA A 375 17.10 1.11 18.95
CA ALA A 375 18.30 1.36 19.75
C ALA A 375 19.22 0.13 19.87
N ASP A 376 18.79 -1.05 19.42
CA ASP A 376 19.45 -2.35 19.52
C ASP A 376 20.47 -2.66 18.41
N GLY A 377 20.77 -1.68 17.56
CA GLY A 377 21.75 -1.83 16.47
C GLY A 377 21.23 -2.52 15.22
N ARG A 378 19.93 -2.84 15.12
CA ARG A 378 19.33 -3.25 13.84
C ARG A 378 19.46 -2.12 12.83
N ARG A 379 19.54 -2.50 11.54
CA ARG A 379 19.64 -1.52 10.46
C ARG A 379 18.45 -0.53 10.55
N ALA A 380 18.76 0.77 10.51
CA ALA A 380 17.72 1.79 10.45
C ALA A 380 16.78 1.49 9.30
N PRO A 381 15.45 1.63 9.50
CA PRO A 381 14.50 1.45 8.41
C PRO A 381 14.83 2.43 7.28
N MET A 382 14.79 1.93 6.05
CA MET A 382 15.11 2.72 4.87
C MET A 382 14.00 3.75 4.64
N ARG A 383 14.36 5.03 4.58
CA ARG A 383 13.41 6.13 4.35
C ARG A 383 12.95 6.13 2.90
N LEU A 384 11.63 6.22 2.67
CA LEU A 384 10.98 6.10 1.36
C LEU A 384 10.07 7.30 1.08
N GLY A 385 9.70 7.49 -0.19
CA GLY A 385 8.65 8.43 -0.59
C GLY A 385 9.11 9.87 -0.77
N ARG A 386 10.43 10.13 -0.79
CA ARG A 386 11.01 11.45 -1.12
C ARG A 386 12.27 11.32 -1.97
N ILE A 387 12.53 12.33 -2.79
CA ILE A 387 13.83 12.51 -3.46
C ILE A 387 14.68 13.46 -2.62
N GLU A 388 15.41 12.91 -1.66
CA GLU A 388 16.18 13.67 -0.67
C GLU A 388 17.36 12.81 -0.17
N PRO A 389 18.54 13.39 0.16
CA PRO A 389 19.63 12.65 0.76
C PRO A 389 19.18 11.86 2.01
N GLY A 390 19.63 10.60 2.12
CA GLY A 390 19.24 9.66 3.15
C GLY A 390 17.96 8.86 2.87
N TYR A 391 17.27 9.11 1.76
CA TYR A 391 16.15 8.30 1.28
C TYR A 391 16.61 7.28 0.25
N ARG A 392 15.85 6.19 0.09
CA ARG A 392 16.10 5.23 -0.99
C ARG A 392 15.82 5.88 -2.34
N ALA A 393 16.66 5.58 -3.31
CA ALA A 393 16.58 6.12 -4.67
C ALA A 393 15.48 5.42 -5.48
N ASP A 394 14.23 5.70 -5.11
CA ASP A 394 13.04 5.21 -5.76
C ASP A 394 12.40 6.33 -6.57
N PHE A 395 12.28 6.12 -7.88
CA PHE A 395 11.77 7.14 -8.79
C PHE A 395 10.73 6.57 -9.73
N VAL A 396 9.67 7.35 -9.97
CA VAL A 396 8.85 7.28 -11.17
C VAL A 396 9.30 8.41 -12.08
N VAL A 397 9.67 8.07 -13.31
CA VAL A 397 10.11 9.05 -14.32
C VAL A 397 8.97 9.23 -15.32
N LEU A 398 8.46 10.45 -15.43
CA LEU A 398 7.40 10.79 -16.36
C LEU A 398 7.98 11.22 -17.71
N ASP A 399 7.41 10.69 -18.80
CA ASP A 399 7.72 11.06 -20.17
C ASP A 399 6.96 12.34 -20.53
N ARG A 400 7.69 13.38 -20.90
CA ARG A 400 7.08 14.63 -21.38
C ARG A 400 6.41 14.48 -22.75
N GLU A 401 6.87 13.51 -23.55
CA GLU A 401 6.31 13.15 -24.85
C GLU A 401 5.28 12.02 -24.76
N GLY A 402 4.84 11.68 -23.55
CA GLY A 402 3.82 10.67 -23.29
C GLY A 402 2.46 11.06 -23.87
N PRO A 403 1.55 10.09 -24.02
CA PRO A 403 0.27 10.32 -24.72
C PRO A 403 -0.63 11.39 -24.06
N HIS A 404 -0.49 11.61 -22.75
CA HIS A 404 -1.31 12.58 -22.00
C HIS A 404 -0.51 13.77 -21.46
N THR A 405 0.81 13.74 -21.61
CA THR A 405 1.73 14.77 -21.11
C THR A 405 2.34 15.61 -22.24
N LEU A 406 2.11 15.20 -23.49
CA LEU A 406 2.59 15.89 -24.67
C LEU A 406 2.13 17.36 -24.71
N GLY A 407 3.08 18.26 -24.91
CA GLY A 407 2.83 19.70 -24.98
C GLY A 407 2.79 20.42 -23.63
N HIS A 408 2.92 19.68 -22.51
CA HIS A 408 3.04 20.26 -21.18
C HIS A 408 4.50 20.66 -20.86
N ASP A 409 4.66 21.73 -20.10
CA ASP A 409 5.92 22.06 -19.45
C ASP A 409 6.10 21.27 -18.13
N TRP A 410 7.27 21.42 -17.50
CA TRP A 410 7.55 20.68 -16.26
C TRP A 410 6.62 21.09 -15.10
N GLU A 411 6.12 22.32 -15.12
CA GLU A 411 5.27 22.91 -14.10
C GLU A 411 3.83 22.35 -14.13
N THR A 412 3.34 22.01 -15.32
CA THR A 412 1.96 21.53 -15.53
C THR A 412 1.87 20.03 -15.76
N LEU A 413 2.99 19.34 -15.98
CA LEU A 413 3.05 17.93 -16.39
C LEU A 413 2.40 17.00 -15.37
N MET A 414 2.64 17.21 -14.06
CA MET A 414 2.04 16.38 -13.02
C MET A 414 0.54 16.60 -12.89
N ASP A 415 0.03 17.81 -13.11
CA ASP A 415 -1.41 18.06 -13.13
C ASP A 415 -2.08 17.41 -14.34
N ALA A 416 -1.43 17.44 -15.51
CA ALA A 416 -1.89 16.73 -16.70
C ALA A 416 -1.94 15.21 -16.44
N TRP A 417 -0.88 14.65 -15.86
CA TRP A 417 -0.82 13.23 -15.53
C TRP A 417 -1.88 12.84 -14.48
N LEU A 418 -2.08 13.64 -13.43
CA LEU A 418 -3.15 13.40 -12.44
C LEU A 418 -4.52 13.37 -13.09
N VAL A 419 -4.81 14.30 -14.00
CA VAL A 419 -6.16 14.48 -14.56
C VAL A 419 -6.44 13.51 -15.71
N ALA A 420 -5.46 13.28 -16.59
CA ALA A 420 -5.67 12.55 -17.84
C ALA A 420 -4.73 11.35 -18.04
N GLY A 421 -3.59 11.31 -17.34
CA GLY A 421 -2.53 10.34 -17.59
C GLY A 421 -2.78 8.94 -17.04
N ASP A 422 -1.96 8.02 -17.47
CA ASP A 422 -1.91 6.64 -16.98
C ASP A 422 -0.47 6.09 -17.00
N GLU A 423 -0.31 4.78 -16.88
CA GLU A 423 1.00 4.12 -16.85
C GLU A 423 1.81 4.28 -18.15
N ARG A 424 1.17 4.67 -19.28
CA ARG A 424 1.84 4.90 -20.58
C ARG A 424 2.66 6.19 -20.59
N ASP A 425 2.41 7.10 -19.65
CA ASP A 425 3.19 8.31 -19.46
C ASP A 425 4.42 8.10 -18.58
N ILE A 426 4.61 6.88 -18.04
CA ILE A 426 5.79 6.50 -17.26
C ILE A 426 6.90 6.03 -18.21
N GLU A 427 8.00 6.80 -18.27
CA GLU A 427 9.21 6.46 -19.03
C GLU A 427 9.98 5.32 -18.35
N ALA A 428 10.16 5.42 -17.02
CA ALA A 428 10.91 4.44 -16.24
C ALA A 428 10.48 4.42 -14.77
N VAL A 429 10.70 3.29 -14.12
CA VAL A 429 10.61 3.15 -12.65
C VAL A 429 11.92 2.61 -12.12
N PHE A 430 12.46 3.30 -11.12
CA PHE A 430 13.68 2.90 -10.42
C PHE A 430 13.37 2.50 -8.98
N VAL A 431 14.00 1.42 -8.53
CA VAL A 431 13.95 0.95 -7.14
C VAL A 431 15.38 0.83 -6.62
N GLY A 432 15.72 1.59 -5.59
CA GLY A 432 17.10 1.65 -5.08
C GLY A 432 18.11 2.08 -6.15
N GLY A 433 17.71 2.94 -7.09
CA GLY A 433 18.52 3.39 -8.21
C GLY A 433 18.73 2.33 -9.30
N GLU A 434 17.99 1.22 -9.27
CA GLU A 434 17.98 0.22 -10.35
C GLU A 434 16.72 0.37 -11.18
N ARG A 435 16.87 0.45 -12.50
CA ARG A 435 15.75 0.53 -13.43
C ARG A 435 15.02 -0.82 -13.45
N ARG A 436 13.78 -0.83 -12.99
CA ARG A 436 12.91 -2.02 -12.95
C ARG A 436 11.88 -2.01 -14.08
N VAL A 437 11.48 -0.84 -14.52
CA VAL A 437 10.54 -0.67 -15.64
C VAL A 437 11.15 0.28 -16.65
N GLU A 438 11.00 -0.06 -17.93
CA GLU A 438 11.34 0.80 -19.05
C GLU A 438 10.18 0.78 -20.06
N ARG A 439 9.55 1.96 -20.27
CA ARG A 439 8.39 2.15 -21.17
C ARG A 439 7.33 1.06 -21.03
N GLY A 440 6.93 0.79 -19.77
CA GLY A 440 5.91 -0.18 -19.42
C GLY A 440 6.34 -1.64 -19.44
N SER A 441 7.61 -1.95 -19.79
CA SER A 441 8.14 -3.31 -19.80
C SER A 441 8.84 -3.66 -18.49
N VAL A 442 8.61 -4.88 -17.99
CA VAL A 442 9.32 -5.49 -16.85
C VAL A 442 10.05 -6.75 -17.32
N ALA A 443 11.11 -7.12 -16.60
CA ALA A 443 11.84 -8.34 -16.92
C ALA A 443 10.93 -9.58 -16.79
N GLY A 444 11.02 -10.52 -17.73
CA GLY A 444 10.25 -11.78 -17.70
C GLY A 444 8.74 -11.65 -17.93
N GLU A 445 8.23 -10.51 -18.41
CA GLU A 445 6.79 -10.21 -18.51
C GLU A 445 5.99 -11.30 -19.23
N ALA A 446 6.50 -11.84 -20.33
CA ALA A 446 5.79 -12.86 -21.11
C ALA A 446 5.56 -14.16 -20.31
N GLU A 447 6.58 -14.57 -19.54
CA GLU A 447 6.49 -15.74 -18.67
C GLU A 447 5.54 -15.48 -17.50
N ILE A 448 5.67 -14.34 -16.83
CA ILE A 448 4.81 -13.89 -15.72
C ILE A 448 3.34 -13.93 -16.16
N ARG A 449 3.01 -13.36 -17.31
CA ARG A 449 1.65 -13.35 -17.87
C ARG A 449 1.13 -14.75 -18.20
N SER A 450 1.99 -15.60 -18.77
CA SER A 450 1.64 -16.99 -19.11
C SER A 450 1.32 -17.81 -17.86
N ALA A 451 2.15 -17.70 -16.82
CA ALA A 451 1.97 -18.40 -15.56
C ALA A 451 0.70 -17.95 -14.83
N PHE A 452 0.50 -16.62 -14.69
CA PHE A 452 -0.75 -16.07 -14.15
C PHE A 452 -1.99 -16.59 -14.89
N GLY A 453 -1.96 -16.59 -16.24
CA GLY A 453 -3.07 -17.07 -17.04
C GLY A 453 -3.35 -18.58 -16.83
N ARG A 454 -2.35 -19.39 -16.51
CA ARG A 454 -2.56 -20.81 -16.12
C ARG A 454 -3.22 -20.90 -14.75
N ALA A 455 -2.65 -20.23 -13.74
CA ALA A 455 -3.20 -20.21 -12.39
C ALA A 455 -4.67 -19.78 -12.36
N MET A 456 -5.02 -18.70 -13.08
CA MET A 456 -6.40 -18.23 -13.19
C MET A 456 -7.34 -19.27 -13.80
N ARG A 457 -6.91 -19.96 -14.87
CA ARG A 457 -7.74 -21.01 -15.49
C ARG A 457 -7.94 -22.22 -14.58
N GLU A 458 -6.94 -22.60 -13.82
CA GLU A 458 -7.03 -23.71 -12.86
C GLU A 458 -7.99 -23.38 -11.72
N ILE A 459 -7.84 -22.20 -11.12
CA ILE A 459 -8.66 -21.75 -9.99
C ILE A 459 -10.14 -21.61 -10.40
N TRP A 460 -10.42 -20.97 -11.54
CA TRP A 460 -11.79 -20.60 -11.89
C TRP A 460 -12.51 -21.58 -12.82
N ARG A 461 -11.81 -22.57 -13.41
CA ARG A 461 -12.45 -23.67 -14.18
C ARG A 461 -12.81 -24.89 -13.34
N ALA A 462 -12.14 -25.09 -12.22
CA ALA A 462 -12.41 -26.20 -11.28
C ALA A 462 -13.76 -26.04 -10.55
N THR A 463 -14.57 -25.15 -11.02
CA THR A 463 -15.85 -24.74 -10.47
C THR A 463 -16.90 -24.67 -11.57
#